data_9764dd71f1f3c3fd116a1f2c123e9017
#
_entry.id   9764dd71f1f3c3fd116a1f2c123e9017
#
_cell.length_a   1.000
_cell.length_b   1.000
_cell.length_c   1.000
_cell.angle_alpha   90.00
_cell.angle_beta   90.00
_cell.angle_gamma   90.00
#
_symmetry.space_group_name_H-M   'P 1'
#
loop_
_entity.id
_entity.type
_entity.pdbx_description
1 polymer ?
#
loop_
_entity_poly.entity_id
_entity_poly.type
_entity_poly.pdbx_seq_one_letter_code
_entity_poly.pdbx_strand_id
1 'polypeptide(L)'
;DLTGQEVDFGGQGPNFDPSDILEAKQIKRLDRFAHFAIAASVEALSSAGLPARLSDAQALGTATIIGSGLGCATTLFEQALSFAAKGAGRVSPFLIPGAIGNMAAGEVAIHVNAQGPSFGPVSACATAGHAIGEAYEAIRRGDAERALAGGSEAALHPVVIAGFNNMRALSRSAD
;
A
#
# COMPACT_ATOMS: atom_id res chain seq x y z
N ASP A 1 -5.37 0.09 -20.53
CA ASP A 1 -5.79 -0.72 -21.66
C ASP A 1 -4.98 -2.02 -21.69
N LEU A 2 -5.67 -3.18 -21.69
CA LEU A 2 -5.07 -4.52 -21.72
C LEU A 2 -5.21 -5.18 -23.12
N THR A 3 -5.54 -4.39 -24.15
CA THR A 3 -5.70 -4.88 -25.52
C THR A 3 -4.47 -5.68 -25.98
N GLY A 4 -4.70 -6.90 -26.46
CA GLY A 4 -3.66 -7.81 -26.93
C GLY A 4 -2.97 -8.64 -25.84
N GLN A 5 -3.39 -8.54 -24.59
CA GLN A 5 -2.95 -9.43 -23.51
C GLN A 5 -3.82 -10.69 -23.45
N GLU A 6 -3.22 -11.82 -23.05
CA GLU A 6 -3.91 -13.11 -22.98
C GLU A 6 -4.94 -13.14 -21.82
N VAL A 7 -4.62 -12.46 -20.71
CA VAL A 7 -5.53 -12.26 -19.58
C VAL A 7 -5.77 -10.77 -19.43
N ASP A 8 -7.02 -10.35 -19.45
CA ASP A 8 -7.45 -8.95 -19.46
C ASP A 8 -8.45 -8.60 -18.35
N PHE A 9 -8.61 -9.47 -17.36
CA PHE A 9 -9.50 -9.28 -16.22
C PHE A 9 -8.74 -9.26 -14.88
N GLY A 10 -9.35 -8.69 -13.84
CA GLY A 10 -8.79 -8.63 -12.49
C GLY A 10 -9.68 -7.88 -11.52
N GLY A 11 -9.43 -8.07 -10.23
CA GLY A 11 -10.16 -7.42 -9.13
C GLY A 11 -9.68 -5.97 -8.90
N GLN A 12 -10.36 -4.99 -9.45
CA GLN A 12 -9.93 -3.57 -9.42
C GLN A 12 -10.41 -2.79 -8.21
N GLY A 13 -11.34 -3.32 -7.40
CA GLY A 13 -11.98 -2.57 -6.31
C GLY A 13 -12.69 -1.30 -6.82
N PRO A 14 -13.64 -1.40 -7.78
CA PRO A 14 -14.19 -0.23 -8.48
C PRO A 14 -15.01 0.69 -7.56
N ASN A 15 -15.53 0.17 -6.45
CA ASN A 15 -16.35 0.92 -5.51
C ASN A 15 -15.54 1.56 -4.37
N PHE A 16 -14.22 1.45 -4.37
CA PHE A 16 -13.38 2.07 -3.37
C PHE A 16 -13.11 3.53 -3.73
N ASP A 17 -13.62 4.44 -2.92
CA ASP A 17 -13.34 5.87 -2.99
C ASP A 17 -12.51 6.30 -1.77
N PRO A 18 -11.26 6.74 -1.94
CA PRO A 18 -10.44 7.20 -0.83
C PRO A 18 -10.91 8.53 -0.23
N SER A 19 -11.80 9.28 -0.87
CA SER A 19 -12.30 10.58 -0.40
C SER A 19 -13.13 10.50 0.88
N ASP A 20 -13.61 9.32 1.24
CA ASP A 20 -14.28 9.09 2.52
C ASP A 20 -13.33 9.20 3.72
N ILE A 21 -12.01 9.07 3.48
CA ILE A 21 -10.99 8.96 4.53
C ILE A 21 -9.85 9.98 4.32
N LEU A 22 -9.52 10.31 3.07
CA LEU A 22 -8.38 11.12 2.70
C LEU A 22 -8.80 12.43 2.05
N GLU A 23 -8.09 13.50 2.36
CA GLU A 23 -8.25 14.78 1.68
C GLU A 23 -7.76 14.68 0.22
N ALA A 24 -8.36 15.47 -0.69
CA ALA A 24 -8.01 15.51 -2.11
C ALA A 24 -6.50 15.72 -2.37
N LYS A 25 -5.80 16.44 -1.47
CA LYS A 25 -4.37 16.67 -1.55
C LYS A 25 -3.56 15.41 -1.23
N GLN A 26 -4.00 14.60 -0.29
CA GLN A 26 -3.39 13.31 0.06
C GLN A 26 -3.61 12.30 -1.06
N ILE A 27 -4.83 12.20 -1.59
CA ILE A 27 -5.17 11.32 -2.71
C ILE A 27 -4.26 11.56 -3.91
N LYS A 28 -3.95 12.84 -4.23
CA LYS A 28 -3.07 13.19 -5.35
C LYS A 28 -1.59 12.89 -5.14
N ARG A 29 -1.16 12.70 -3.90
CA ARG A 29 0.26 12.50 -3.54
C ARG A 29 0.64 11.04 -3.37
N LEU A 30 -0.34 10.21 -3.03
CA LEU A 30 -0.13 8.81 -2.67
C LEU A 30 -0.57 7.91 -3.81
N ASP A 31 0.11 6.78 -3.96
CA ASP A 31 -0.34 5.71 -4.84
C ASP A 31 -1.51 4.94 -4.20
N ARG A 32 -2.30 4.28 -5.02
CA ARG A 32 -3.51 3.57 -4.61
C ARG A 32 -3.28 2.49 -3.54
N PHE A 33 -2.11 1.83 -3.54
CA PHE A 33 -1.80 0.84 -2.50
C PHE A 33 -1.74 1.48 -1.10
N ALA A 34 -1.25 2.71 -1.00
CA ALA A 34 -1.26 3.44 0.27
C ALA A 34 -2.68 3.88 0.68
N HIS A 35 -3.54 4.24 -0.29
CA HIS A 35 -4.96 4.52 0.00
C HIS A 35 -5.66 3.30 0.63
N PHE A 36 -5.47 2.12 0.05
CA PHE A 36 -6.02 0.88 0.60
C PHE A 36 -5.48 0.58 2.00
N ALA A 37 -4.17 0.76 2.22
CA ALA A 37 -3.55 0.53 3.52
C ALA A 37 -4.14 1.43 4.61
N ILE A 38 -4.30 2.73 4.32
CA ILE A 38 -4.88 3.69 5.26
C ILE A 38 -6.34 3.34 5.57
N ALA A 39 -7.14 3.08 4.54
CA ALA A 39 -8.55 2.73 4.71
C ALA A 39 -8.75 1.49 5.58
N ALA A 40 -8.05 0.40 5.24
CA ALA A 40 -8.10 -0.84 6.00
C ALA A 40 -7.61 -0.66 7.45
N SER A 41 -6.60 0.20 7.67
CA SER A 41 -6.08 0.48 9.01
C SER A 41 -7.06 1.27 9.87
N VAL A 42 -7.77 2.24 9.30
CA VAL A 42 -8.84 2.99 10.00
C VAL A 42 -9.98 2.05 10.36
N GLU A 43 -10.39 1.17 9.46
CA GLU A 43 -11.43 0.16 9.72
C GLU A 43 -10.98 -0.84 10.81
N ALA A 44 -9.72 -1.29 10.77
CA ALA A 44 -9.15 -2.19 11.78
C ALA A 44 -9.14 -1.54 13.17
N LEU A 45 -8.74 -0.25 13.28
CA LEU A 45 -8.80 0.49 14.53
C LEU A 45 -10.24 0.60 15.06
N SER A 46 -11.18 0.94 14.20
CA SER A 46 -12.60 1.00 14.55
C SER A 46 -13.11 -0.35 15.07
N SER A 47 -12.77 -1.43 14.39
CA SER A 47 -13.14 -2.80 14.80
C SER A 47 -12.53 -3.22 16.14
N ALA A 48 -11.36 -2.66 16.47
CA ALA A 48 -10.67 -2.85 17.76
C ALA A 48 -11.19 -1.92 18.85
N GLY A 49 -12.18 -1.07 18.60
CA GLY A 49 -12.69 -0.09 19.56
C GLY A 49 -11.72 1.05 19.82
N LEU A 50 -10.80 1.31 18.90
CA LEU A 50 -9.82 2.40 18.96
C LEU A 50 -10.24 3.57 18.06
N PRO A 51 -9.83 4.81 18.40
CA PRO A 51 -10.12 5.96 17.55
C PRO A 51 -9.32 5.89 16.23
N ALA A 52 -9.86 6.46 15.16
CA ALA A 52 -9.18 6.55 13.86
C ALA A 52 -7.83 7.26 13.94
N ARG A 53 -7.66 8.17 14.91
CA ARG A 53 -6.38 8.79 15.27
C ARG A 53 -6.08 8.53 16.72
N LEU A 54 -4.96 7.86 16.98
CA LEU A 54 -4.53 7.45 18.31
C LEU A 54 -4.17 8.66 19.17
N SER A 55 -4.47 8.59 20.46
CA SER A 55 -3.97 9.54 21.45
C SER A 55 -2.45 9.38 21.65
N ASP A 56 -1.79 10.40 22.19
CA ASP A 56 -0.35 10.35 22.43
C ASP A 56 0.04 9.20 23.38
N ALA A 57 -0.82 8.86 24.33
CA ALA A 57 -0.62 7.72 25.20
C ALA A 57 -0.65 6.36 24.48
N GLN A 58 -1.39 6.26 23.38
CA GLN A 58 -1.49 5.05 22.55
C GLN A 58 -0.43 5.02 21.44
N ALA A 59 0.01 6.19 21.00
CA ALA A 59 0.84 6.37 19.82
C ALA A 59 2.18 5.64 19.91
N LEU A 60 2.93 5.84 21.00
CA LEU A 60 4.27 5.27 21.19
C LEU A 60 4.26 3.74 21.27
N GLY A 61 3.21 3.15 21.83
CA GLY A 61 3.05 1.69 21.93
C GLY A 61 2.44 1.04 20.68
N THR A 62 2.21 1.78 19.59
CA THR A 62 1.56 1.26 18.38
C THR A 62 2.55 1.17 17.22
N ALA A 63 2.84 -0.06 16.78
CA ALA A 63 3.63 -0.32 15.58
C ALA A 63 2.77 -0.29 14.31
N THR A 64 3.40 0.01 13.17
CA THR A 64 2.83 -0.16 11.82
C THR A 64 3.76 -1.00 10.96
N ILE A 65 3.37 -2.25 10.71
CA ILE A 65 4.16 -3.21 9.94
C ILE A 65 3.31 -3.65 8.75
N ILE A 66 3.40 -2.87 7.66
CA ILE A 66 2.55 -3.06 6.48
C ILE A 66 3.44 -3.06 5.24
N GLY A 67 3.44 -4.16 4.53
CA GLY A 67 4.27 -4.33 3.35
C GLY A 67 3.48 -4.29 2.04
N SER A 68 4.21 -4.24 0.94
CA SER A 68 3.71 -4.37 -0.42
C SER A 68 4.69 -5.15 -1.27
N GLY A 69 4.21 -5.97 -2.18
CA GLY A 69 5.07 -6.76 -3.07
C GLY A 69 5.71 -5.92 -4.18
N LEU A 70 4.94 -5.01 -4.78
CA LEU A 70 5.36 -4.14 -5.88
C LEU A 70 5.23 -2.64 -5.55
N GLY A 71 4.53 -2.31 -4.48
CA GLY A 71 4.35 -0.93 -4.04
C GLY A 71 3.65 -0.07 -5.09
N CYS A 72 4.25 1.07 -5.43
CA CYS A 72 3.72 2.08 -6.32
C CYS A 72 3.91 1.77 -7.83
N ALA A 73 3.77 0.54 -8.26
CA ALA A 73 4.02 0.18 -9.66
C ALA A 73 3.32 1.12 -10.65
N THR A 74 2.05 1.44 -10.44
CA THR A 74 1.27 2.33 -11.31
C THR A 74 1.89 3.72 -11.39
N THR A 75 2.12 4.36 -10.26
CA THR A 75 2.73 5.71 -10.21
C THR A 75 4.11 5.72 -10.85
N LEU A 76 4.93 4.71 -10.60
CA LEU A 76 6.28 4.63 -11.17
C LEU A 76 6.26 4.56 -12.70
N PHE A 77 5.42 3.69 -13.27
CA PHE A 77 5.29 3.56 -14.72
C PHE A 77 4.72 4.83 -15.37
N GLU A 78 3.70 5.45 -14.79
CA GLU A 78 3.15 6.71 -15.30
C GLU A 78 4.16 7.85 -15.27
N GLN A 79 4.94 7.96 -14.20
CA GLN A 79 6.00 8.98 -14.10
C GLN A 79 7.17 8.70 -15.04
N ALA A 80 7.53 7.45 -15.29
CA ALA A 80 8.52 7.08 -16.29
C ALA A 80 8.07 7.47 -17.72
N LEU A 81 6.81 7.23 -18.07
CA LEU A 81 6.24 7.66 -19.33
C LEU A 81 6.19 9.20 -19.44
N SER A 82 5.83 9.89 -18.37
CA SER A 82 5.84 11.36 -18.31
C SER A 82 7.25 11.92 -18.52
N PHE A 83 8.25 11.32 -17.87
CA PHE A 83 9.65 11.68 -18.04
C PHE A 83 10.11 11.48 -19.48
N ALA A 84 9.82 10.32 -20.08
CA ALA A 84 10.20 10.02 -21.45
C ALA A 84 9.55 10.98 -22.47
N ALA A 85 8.29 11.32 -22.28
CA ALA A 85 7.53 12.18 -23.19
C ALA A 85 7.77 13.67 -23.00
N LYS A 86 8.03 14.14 -21.78
CA LYS A 86 7.97 15.58 -21.42
C LYS A 86 9.22 16.08 -20.66
N GLY A 87 10.17 15.20 -20.35
CA GLY A 87 11.42 15.52 -19.67
C GLY A 87 11.28 15.65 -18.13
N ALA A 88 12.42 15.86 -17.48
CA ALA A 88 12.58 15.85 -16.03
C ALA A 88 11.67 16.84 -15.28
N GLY A 89 11.41 18.02 -15.85
CA GLY A 89 10.58 19.05 -15.23
C GLY A 89 9.09 18.67 -15.08
N ARG A 90 8.67 17.52 -15.60
CA ARG A 90 7.30 17.02 -15.49
C ARG A 90 7.14 15.81 -14.57
N VAL A 91 8.21 15.35 -13.98
CA VAL A 91 8.17 14.32 -12.94
C VAL A 91 7.62 14.93 -11.65
N SER A 92 6.69 14.22 -11.00
CA SER A 92 6.08 14.69 -9.76
C SER A 92 7.12 14.83 -8.64
N PRO A 93 7.15 15.93 -7.88
CA PRO A 93 7.97 16.03 -6.68
C PRO A 93 7.57 15.05 -5.57
N PHE A 94 6.38 14.47 -5.68
CA PHE A 94 5.89 13.46 -4.76
C PHE A 94 6.17 12.03 -5.22
N LEU A 95 6.89 11.85 -6.36
CA LEU A 95 7.22 10.52 -6.84
C LEU A 95 7.94 9.70 -5.75
N ILE A 96 9.01 10.23 -5.19
CA ILE A 96 9.81 9.47 -4.23
C ILE A 96 9.02 9.14 -2.95
N PRO A 97 8.43 10.10 -2.23
CA PRO A 97 7.65 9.78 -1.04
C PRO A 97 6.39 8.93 -1.33
N GLY A 98 5.86 8.97 -2.54
CA GLY A 98 4.72 8.12 -2.93
C GLY A 98 5.11 6.73 -3.42
N ALA A 99 6.38 6.55 -3.81
CA ALA A 99 6.87 5.37 -4.54
C ALA A 99 7.59 4.34 -3.66
N ILE A 100 8.15 4.74 -2.55
CA ILE A 100 8.96 3.85 -1.71
C ILE A 100 8.06 2.77 -1.09
N GLY A 101 8.49 1.49 -1.17
CA GLY A 101 7.67 0.34 -0.78
C GLY A 101 7.22 0.31 0.67
N ASN A 102 7.89 1.02 1.59
CA ASN A 102 7.48 1.16 2.98
C ASN A 102 6.41 2.25 3.21
N MET A 103 5.97 2.96 2.18
CA MET A 103 5.05 4.10 2.37
C MET A 103 3.64 3.67 2.79
N ALA A 104 3.23 2.42 2.54
CA ALA A 104 2.01 1.91 3.15
C ALA A 104 2.07 1.99 4.69
N ALA A 105 3.17 1.51 5.30
CA ALA A 105 3.39 1.59 6.74
C ALA A 105 3.58 3.05 7.21
N GLY A 106 4.41 3.82 6.50
CA GLY A 106 4.71 5.21 6.86
C GLY A 106 3.50 6.13 6.82
N GLU A 107 2.70 6.05 5.75
CA GLU A 107 1.50 6.89 5.61
C GLU A 107 0.39 6.49 6.57
N VAL A 108 0.23 5.18 6.84
CA VAL A 108 -0.66 4.72 7.91
C VAL A 108 -0.21 5.29 9.25
N ALA A 109 1.08 5.16 9.60
CA ALA A 109 1.62 5.69 10.86
C ALA A 109 1.32 7.19 11.03
N ILE A 110 1.55 7.99 9.99
CA ILE A 110 1.26 9.44 9.99
C ILE A 110 -0.24 9.70 10.16
N HIS A 111 -1.07 8.97 9.42
CA HIS A 111 -2.51 9.18 9.42
C HIS A 111 -3.13 8.87 10.77
N VAL A 112 -2.79 7.71 11.35
CA VAL A 112 -3.36 7.26 12.63
C VAL A 112 -2.59 7.74 13.87
N ASN A 113 -1.49 8.49 13.70
CA ASN A 113 -0.59 8.92 14.78
C ASN A 113 0.13 7.76 15.49
N ALA A 114 0.46 6.67 14.80
CA ALA A 114 1.28 5.61 15.37
C ALA A 114 2.76 6.03 15.40
N GLN A 115 3.45 5.84 16.50
CA GLN A 115 4.83 6.33 16.73
C GLN A 115 5.77 5.21 17.21
N GLY A 116 5.30 3.98 17.25
CA GLY A 116 6.12 2.79 17.48
C GLY A 116 6.88 2.37 16.22
N PRO A 117 7.50 1.18 16.21
CA PRO A 117 8.20 0.65 15.05
C PRO A 117 7.36 0.71 13.77
N SER A 118 7.92 1.28 12.69
CA SER A 118 7.22 1.41 11.41
C SER A 118 8.12 0.99 10.26
N PHE A 119 7.73 -0.07 9.55
CA PHE A 119 8.44 -0.56 8.36
C PHE A 119 7.54 -1.45 7.49
N GLY A 120 7.97 -1.69 6.24
CA GLY A 120 7.28 -2.56 5.30
C GLY A 120 8.19 -3.72 4.86
N PRO A 121 7.93 -4.96 5.27
CA PRO A 121 8.61 -6.12 4.67
C PRO A 121 8.21 -6.27 3.20
N VAL A 122 9.11 -6.86 2.41
CA VAL A 122 8.87 -7.18 1.00
C VAL A 122 9.27 -8.64 0.75
N SER A 123 8.30 -9.47 0.46
CA SER A 123 8.49 -10.89 0.19
C SER A 123 7.44 -11.44 -0.78
N ALA A 124 7.15 -10.66 -1.82
CA ALA A 124 6.16 -10.96 -2.86
C ALA A 124 4.79 -11.35 -2.26
N CYS A 125 4.19 -12.46 -2.67
CA CYS A 125 2.88 -12.92 -2.18
C CYS A 125 2.85 -13.21 -0.66
N ALA A 126 4.00 -13.46 -0.02
CA ALA A 126 4.12 -13.74 1.41
C ALA A 126 4.22 -12.46 2.28
N THR A 127 4.30 -11.28 1.67
CA THR A 127 4.56 -10.00 2.36
C THR A 127 3.62 -9.76 3.54
N ALA A 128 2.31 -9.92 3.34
CA ALA A 128 1.33 -9.68 4.40
C ALA A 128 1.49 -10.68 5.56
N GLY A 129 1.76 -11.95 5.26
CA GLY A 129 2.02 -12.98 6.26
C GLY A 129 3.26 -12.68 7.09
N HIS A 130 4.35 -12.24 6.44
CA HIS A 130 5.57 -11.82 7.14
C HIS A 130 5.33 -10.56 7.99
N ALA A 131 4.58 -9.58 7.49
CA ALA A 131 4.22 -8.39 8.27
C ALA A 131 3.47 -8.75 9.56
N ILE A 132 2.52 -9.68 9.50
CA ILE A 132 1.80 -10.17 10.67
C ILE A 132 2.73 -10.91 11.63
N GLY A 133 3.63 -11.75 11.11
CA GLY A 133 4.64 -12.47 11.92
C GLY A 133 5.58 -11.51 12.65
N GLU A 134 6.10 -10.50 11.96
CA GLU A 134 6.96 -9.48 12.56
C GLU A 134 6.22 -8.64 13.62
N ALA A 135 4.96 -8.33 13.39
CA ALA A 135 4.13 -7.63 14.38
C ALA A 135 3.89 -8.46 15.64
N TYR A 136 3.62 -9.76 15.46
CA TYR A 136 3.51 -10.70 16.57
C TYR A 136 4.81 -10.73 17.41
N GLU A 137 5.96 -10.85 16.74
CA GLU A 137 7.27 -10.86 17.41
C GLU A 137 7.59 -9.52 18.08
N ALA A 138 7.24 -8.38 17.47
CA ALA A 138 7.42 -7.07 18.07
C ALA A 138 6.64 -6.92 19.39
N ILE A 139 5.39 -7.38 19.41
CA ILE A 139 4.57 -7.39 20.62
C ILE A 139 5.14 -8.36 21.65
N ARG A 140 5.54 -9.56 21.25
CA ARG A 140 6.10 -10.59 22.12
C ARG A 140 7.40 -10.15 22.79
N ARG A 141 8.23 -9.37 22.11
CA ARG A 141 9.48 -8.81 22.66
C ARG A 141 9.25 -7.56 23.51
N GLY A 142 8.07 -6.96 23.48
CA GLY A 142 7.76 -5.70 24.16
C GLY A 142 8.19 -4.45 23.39
N ASP A 143 8.52 -4.58 22.11
CA ASP A 143 8.85 -3.44 21.22
C ASP A 143 7.60 -2.61 20.89
N ALA A 144 6.41 -3.20 20.99
CA ALA A 144 5.13 -2.56 20.84
C ALA A 144 4.07 -3.22 21.73
N GLU A 145 3.05 -2.46 22.12
CA GLU A 145 1.86 -2.98 22.85
C GLU A 145 0.79 -3.49 21.92
N ARG A 146 0.72 -2.91 20.72
CA ARG A 146 -0.21 -3.22 19.64
C ARG A 146 0.41 -2.94 18.28
N ALA A 147 -0.15 -3.50 17.23
CA ALA A 147 0.34 -3.26 15.89
C ALA A 147 -0.79 -3.24 14.85
N LEU A 148 -0.67 -2.35 13.88
CA LEU A 148 -1.35 -2.46 12.59
C LEU A 148 -0.43 -3.24 11.65
N ALA A 149 -0.89 -4.40 11.19
CA ALA A 149 -0.06 -5.31 10.40
C ALA A 149 -0.79 -5.91 9.22
N GLY A 150 -0.10 -6.09 8.12
CA GLY A 150 -0.68 -6.70 6.92
C GLY A 150 0.05 -6.34 5.64
N GLY A 151 -0.67 -6.40 4.54
CA GLY A 151 -0.14 -6.01 3.24
C GLY A 151 -1.18 -5.28 2.40
N SER A 152 -0.71 -4.42 1.52
CA SER A 152 -1.55 -3.68 0.58
C SER A 152 -0.89 -3.64 -0.79
N GLU A 153 -1.67 -3.89 -1.83
CA GLU A 153 -1.19 -3.93 -3.22
C GLU A 153 -2.19 -3.30 -4.18
N ALA A 154 -1.71 -2.55 -5.16
CA ALA A 154 -2.52 -1.97 -6.24
C ALA A 154 -1.78 -2.05 -7.59
N ALA A 155 -1.29 -3.24 -7.93
CA ALA A 155 -0.37 -3.45 -9.05
C ALA A 155 -1.06 -3.84 -10.38
N LEU A 156 -2.35 -3.54 -10.56
CA LEU A 156 -3.07 -3.84 -11.82
C LEU A 156 -2.72 -2.83 -12.93
N HIS A 157 -1.44 -2.74 -13.24
CA HIS A 157 -0.92 -1.95 -14.35
C HIS A 157 -0.65 -2.85 -15.58
N PRO A 158 -0.90 -2.40 -16.82
CA PRO A 158 -0.70 -3.22 -18.02
C PRO A 158 0.67 -3.90 -18.11
N VAL A 159 1.74 -3.21 -17.73
CA VAL A 159 3.11 -3.78 -17.72
C VAL A 159 3.25 -4.93 -16.73
N VAL A 160 2.63 -4.82 -15.54
CA VAL A 160 2.65 -5.87 -14.52
C VAL A 160 1.84 -7.08 -14.99
N ILE A 161 0.65 -6.84 -15.54
CA ILE A 161 -0.19 -7.90 -16.10
C ILE A 161 0.55 -8.61 -17.26
N ALA A 162 1.20 -7.87 -18.16
CA ALA A 162 2.02 -8.46 -19.23
C ALA A 162 3.15 -9.34 -18.68
N GLY A 163 3.82 -8.90 -17.61
CA GLY A 163 4.85 -9.69 -16.95
C GLY A 163 4.31 -11.02 -16.42
N PHE A 164 3.18 -10.99 -15.72
CA PHE A 164 2.53 -12.20 -15.21
C PHE A 164 1.97 -13.10 -16.33
N ASN A 165 1.44 -12.52 -17.42
CA ASN A 165 1.02 -13.27 -18.60
C ASN A 165 2.19 -14.02 -19.23
N ASN A 166 3.33 -13.35 -19.43
CA ASN A 166 4.54 -13.95 -20.01
C ASN A 166 5.11 -15.08 -19.11
N MET A 167 4.95 -14.97 -17.79
CA MET A 167 5.29 -16.03 -16.84
C MET A 167 4.27 -17.18 -16.85
N ARG A 168 3.12 -17.02 -17.50
CA ARG A 168 1.98 -17.97 -17.48
C ARG A 168 1.47 -18.21 -16.06
N ALA A 169 1.52 -17.20 -15.20
CA ALA A 169 1.15 -17.27 -13.79
C ALA A 169 -0.32 -16.88 -13.52
N LEU A 170 -1.01 -16.31 -14.51
CA LEU A 170 -2.41 -15.89 -14.39
C LEU A 170 -3.38 -16.99 -14.81
N SER A 171 -4.54 -17.05 -14.16
CA SER A 171 -5.65 -17.87 -14.63
C SER A 171 -6.18 -17.34 -15.95
N ARG A 172 -6.49 -18.24 -16.87
CA ARG A 172 -7.16 -17.95 -18.16
C ARG A 172 -8.66 -18.16 -18.09
N SER A 173 -9.15 -18.69 -16.98
CA SER A 173 -10.58 -18.87 -16.74
C SER A 173 -11.13 -17.59 -16.11
N ALA A 174 -12.19 -17.08 -16.70
CA ALA A 174 -12.94 -15.94 -16.17
C ALA A 174 -14.06 -16.39 -15.20
N ASP A 175 -14.21 -17.70 -14.96
CA ASP A 175 -15.22 -18.33 -14.10
C ASP A 175 -14.72 -18.54 -12.68
#